data_a12c176f1d7c2e021c06f1544049042e
#
_entry.id   a12c176f1d7c2e021c06f1544049042e
#
_cell.length_a   1.000
_cell.length_b   1.000
_cell.length_c   1.000
_cell.angle_alpha   90.00
_cell.angle_beta   90.00
_cell.angle_gamma   90.00
#
_symmetry.space_group_name_H-M   'P 1'
#
loop_
_entity.id
_entity.type
_entity.pdbx_description
1 polymer ?
#
loop_
_entity_poly.entity_id
_entity_poly.type
_entity_poly.pdbx_seq_one_letter_code
_entity_poly.pdbx_strand_id
1 'polypeptide(L)'
;MSDDFIEVFPDQLDASTCAALINGFESCNKAVRGRTGGGLDTRLKDSWDICIDDHHEWRWAVNLLNTVMMRALMRYIRKYPYTALAPIALRVQDPATGELRLLD
;
A
#
# COMPACT_ATOMS: atom_id res chain seq x y z
N MET A 1 1.31 -24.90 -8.93
CA MET A 1 1.25 -23.44 -9.01
C MET A 1 -0.03 -22.95 -8.37
N SER A 2 0.09 -22.00 -7.49
CA SER A 2 -1.08 -21.47 -6.79
C SER A 2 -1.76 -20.39 -7.62
N ASP A 3 -3.10 -20.50 -7.78
CA ASP A 3 -3.93 -19.51 -8.44
C ASP A 3 -4.77 -18.72 -7.43
N ASP A 4 -4.26 -18.57 -6.20
CA ASP A 4 -4.97 -17.88 -5.14
C ASP A 4 -4.83 -16.35 -5.19
N PHE A 5 -4.12 -15.82 -6.17
CA PHE A 5 -3.87 -14.39 -6.35
C PHE A 5 -3.09 -13.76 -5.20
N ILE A 6 -2.44 -14.57 -4.38
CA ILE A 6 -1.58 -14.11 -3.29
C ILE A 6 -0.13 -14.37 -3.68
N GLU A 7 0.70 -13.33 -3.59
CA GLU A 7 2.12 -13.42 -3.90
C GLU A 7 2.93 -12.89 -2.73
N VAL A 8 4.05 -13.55 -2.47
CA VAL A 8 5.02 -13.10 -1.48
C VAL A 8 6.31 -12.77 -2.22
N PHE A 9 6.83 -11.59 -1.97
CA PHE A 9 8.09 -11.12 -2.55
C PHE A 9 9.12 -10.99 -1.44
N PRO A 10 9.93 -12.04 -1.18
CA PRO A 10 10.94 -11.97 -0.13
C PRO A 10 12.08 -11.05 -0.51
N ASP A 11 12.84 -10.62 0.49
CA ASP A 11 14.10 -9.88 0.34
C ASP A 11 13.96 -8.54 -0.40
N GLN A 12 12.79 -7.88 -0.26
CA GLN A 12 12.56 -6.58 -0.87
C GLN A 12 13.14 -5.44 -0.04
N LEU A 13 13.30 -5.63 1.25
CA LEU A 13 13.96 -4.70 2.16
C LEU A 13 15.11 -5.43 2.83
N ASP A 14 16.31 -4.85 2.79
CA ASP A 14 17.45 -5.44 3.48
C ASP A 14 17.42 -5.15 4.99
N ALA A 15 18.27 -5.83 5.73
CA ALA A 15 18.29 -5.71 7.18
C ALA A 15 18.63 -4.28 7.64
N SER A 16 19.53 -3.60 6.93
CA SER A 16 19.91 -2.23 7.30
C SER A 16 18.77 -1.25 7.08
N THR A 17 17.98 -1.43 6.02
CA THR A 17 16.80 -0.62 5.75
C THR A 17 15.73 -0.86 6.81
N CYS A 18 15.47 -2.11 7.15
CA CYS A 18 14.52 -2.44 8.22
C CYS A 18 14.94 -1.82 9.54
N ALA A 19 16.23 -1.90 9.87
CA ALA A 19 16.76 -1.27 11.09
C ALA A 19 16.59 0.24 11.07
N ALA A 20 16.81 0.89 9.93
CA ALA A 20 16.62 2.33 9.79
C ALA A 20 15.16 2.74 10.01
N LEU A 21 14.21 1.97 9.48
CA LEU A 21 12.79 2.22 9.69
C LEU A 21 12.41 2.08 11.16
N ILE A 22 12.87 1.02 11.80
CA ILE A 22 12.59 0.77 13.22
C ILE A 22 13.21 1.85 14.09
N ASN A 23 14.48 2.18 13.86
CA ASN A 23 15.17 3.22 14.64
C ASN A 23 14.53 4.58 14.43
N GLY A 24 14.11 4.90 13.22
CA GLY A 24 13.40 6.13 12.93
C GLY A 24 12.10 6.23 13.71
N PHE A 25 11.34 5.14 13.77
CA PHE A 25 10.09 5.09 14.54
C PHE A 25 10.36 5.24 16.04
N GLU A 26 11.33 4.49 16.57
CA GLU A 26 11.64 4.48 18.00
C GLU A 26 12.13 5.84 18.51
N SER A 27 12.84 6.59 17.66
CA SER A 27 13.35 7.92 18.02
C SER A 27 12.39 9.05 17.69
N CYS A 28 11.27 8.76 17.04
CA CYS A 28 10.27 9.76 16.66
C CYS A 28 9.26 9.96 17.77
N ASN A 29 8.89 11.23 18.03
CA ASN A 29 7.88 11.57 19.04
C ASN A 29 6.52 11.89 18.42
N LYS A 30 6.30 11.53 17.15
CA LYS A 30 5.07 11.88 16.43
C LYS A 30 4.12 10.71 16.25
N ALA A 31 4.42 9.56 16.88
CA ALA A 31 3.51 8.42 16.85
C ALA A 31 2.25 8.71 17.66
N VAL A 32 1.12 8.28 17.14
CA VAL A 32 -0.18 8.42 17.79
C VAL A 32 -0.84 7.05 17.93
N ARG A 33 -1.78 6.94 18.84
CA ARG A 33 -2.52 5.69 19.01
C ARG A 33 -3.31 5.38 17.74
N GLY A 34 -3.21 4.14 17.29
CA GLY A 34 -3.98 3.67 16.13
C GLY A 34 -5.47 3.72 16.40
N ARG A 35 -6.23 4.13 15.38
CA ARG A 35 -7.68 4.29 15.48
C ARG A 35 -8.40 3.36 14.53
N THR A 36 -9.63 3.02 14.90
CA THR A 36 -10.56 2.32 14.01
C THR A 36 -11.49 3.35 13.37
N GLY A 37 -12.38 2.90 12.50
CA GLY A 37 -13.41 3.77 11.93
C GLY A 37 -14.33 4.40 12.96
N GLY A 38 -14.48 3.77 14.16
CA GLY A 38 -15.25 4.30 15.28
C GLY A 38 -14.45 5.13 16.26
N GLY A 39 -13.14 5.37 15.99
CA GLY A 39 -12.25 6.11 16.87
C GLY A 39 -11.25 5.20 17.56
N LEU A 40 -10.79 5.62 18.74
CA LEU A 40 -9.80 4.87 19.52
C LEU A 40 -10.50 3.77 20.31
N ASP A 41 -10.18 2.51 19.98
CA ASP A 41 -10.65 1.34 20.71
C ASP A 41 -9.55 0.29 20.75
N THR A 42 -8.84 0.19 21.87
CA THR A 42 -7.69 -0.72 22.03
C THR A 42 -8.09 -2.19 22.02
N ARG A 43 -9.38 -2.51 22.16
CA ARG A 43 -9.84 -3.90 22.04
C ARG A 43 -9.89 -4.33 20.59
N LEU A 44 -10.07 -3.38 19.64
CA LEU A 44 -10.12 -3.64 18.20
C LEU A 44 -8.77 -3.38 17.56
N LYS A 45 -8.07 -2.32 18.00
CA LYS A 45 -6.76 -1.97 17.47
C LYS A 45 -5.92 -1.37 18.58
N ASP A 46 -4.82 -2.02 18.91
CA ASP A 46 -3.86 -1.57 19.91
C ASP A 46 -2.50 -1.38 19.26
N SER A 47 -2.25 -0.16 18.79
CA SER A 47 -1.01 0.15 18.05
C SER A 47 -0.61 1.60 18.26
N TRP A 48 0.66 1.89 17.94
CA TRP A 48 1.19 3.24 17.80
C TRP A 48 1.55 3.45 16.34
N ASP A 49 1.00 4.47 15.73
CA ASP A 49 1.08 4.69 14.29
C ASP A 49 1.69 6.05 13.97
N ILE A 50 2.39 6.12 12.85
CA ILE A 50 2.83 7.38 12.24
C ILE A 50 2.33 7.40 10.81
N CYS A 51 1.68 8.50 10.41
CA CYS A 51 1.40 8.76 9.01
C CYS A 51 2.64 9.41 8.40
N ILE A 52 3.50 8.62 7.76
CA ILE A 52 4.80 9.09 7.30
C ILE A 52 4.70 10.11 6.18
N ASP A 53 3.58 10.15 5.44
CA ASP A 53 3.36 11.15 4.39
C ASP A 53 3.24 12.56 4.95
N ASP A 54 2.84 12.70 6.21
CA ASP A 54 2.58 13.99 6.83
C ASP A 54 3.83 14.62 7.45
N HIS A 55 4.97 13.91 7.44
CA HIS A 55 6.18 14.35 8.12
C HIS A 55 7.35 14.39 7.16
N HIS A 56 7.97 15.56 7.04
CA HIS A 56 9.07 15.78 6.13
C HIS A 56 10.27 14.86 6.40
N GLU A 57 10.56 14.58 7.65
CA GLU A 57 11.67 13.74 8.07
C GLU A 57 11.51 12.27 7.65
N TRP A 58 10.31 11.88 7.22
CA TRP A 58 10.03 10.53 6.73
C TRP A 58 9.99 10.43 5.20
N ARG A 59 10.33 11.51 4.50
CA ARG A 59 10.26 11.51 3.04
C ARG A 59 11.12 10.41 2.41
N TRP A 60 12.29 10.14 2.99
CA TRP A 60 13.16 9.07 2.51
C TRP A 60 12.46 7.71 2.57
N ALA A 61 11.72 7.45 3.64
CA ALA A 61 10.98 6.21 3.83
C ALA A 61 9.81 6.12 2.85
N VAL A 62 9.09 7.21 2.65
CA VAL A 62 7.99 7.26 1.67
C VAL A 62 8.51 6.91 0.28
N ASN A 63 9.60 7.54 -0.16
CA ASN A 63 10.18 7.28 -1.47
C ASN A 63 10.67 5.85 -1.61
N LEU A 64 11.34 5.33 -0.58
CA LEU A 64 11.84 3.96 -0.57
C LEU A 64 10.70 2.96 -0.65
N LEU A 65 9.70 3.10 0.20
CA LEU A 65 8.58 2.16 0.27
C LEU A 65 7.73 2.21 -0.99
N ASN A 66 7.54 3.39 -1.57
CA ASN A 66 6.85 3.51 -2.85
C ASN A 66 7.60 2.78 -3.97
N THR A 67 8.92 2.91 -4.00
CA THR A 67 9.75 2.22 -5.00
C THR A 67 9.62 0.70 -4.86
N VAL A 68 9.74 0.19 -3.63
CA VAL A 68 9.62 -1.24 -3.34
C VAL A 68 8.23 -1.74 -3.71
N MET A 69 7.20 -1.00 -3.32
CA MET A 69 5.81 -1.36 -3.61
C MET A 69 5.55 -1.39 -5.11
N MET A 70 6.04 -0.39 -5.85
CA MET A 70 5.84 -0.35 -7.29
C MET A 70 6.52 -1.52 -8.00
N ARG A 71 7.72 -1.90 -7.56
CA ARG A 71 8.40 -3.07 -8.12
C ARG A 71 7.60 -4.35 -7.88
N ALA A 72 7.10 -4.53 -6.67
CA ALA A 72 6.28 -5.69 -6.33
C ALA A 72 4.99 -5.68 -7.12
N LEU A 73 4.33 -4.52 -7.22
CA LEU A 73 3.10 -4.39 -7.99
C LEU A 73 3.30 -4.73 -9.46
N MET A 74 4.38 -4.25 -10.06
CA MET A 74 4.67 -4.55 -11.47
C MET A 74 4.91 -6.04 -11.69
N ARG A 75 5.59 -6.72 -10.76
CA ARG A 75 5.78 -8.17 -10.82
C ARG A 75 4.46 -8.91 -10.67
N TYR A 76 3.60 -8.44 -9.78
CA TYR A 76 2.27 -9.00 -9.57
C TYR A 76 1.42 -8.87 -10.84
N ILE A 77 1.41 -7.69 -11.46
CA ILE A 77 0.65 -7.42 -12.68
C ILE A 77 1.13 -8.30 -13.84
N ARG A 78 2.45 -8.55 -13.94
CA ARG A 78 2.98 -9.44 -14.98
C ARG A 78 2.46 -10.86 -14.83
N LYS A 79 2.27 -11.31 -13.60
CA LYS A 79 1.71 -12.64 -13.33
C LYS A 79 0.20 -12.68 -13.50
N TYR A 80 -0.47 -11.61 -13.11
CA TYR A 80 -1.93 -11.48 -13.18
C TYR A 80 -2.31 -10.24 -13.97
N PRO A 81 -2.17 -10.24 -15.29
CA PRO A 81 -2.36 -9.02 -16.10
C PRO A 81 -3.75 -8.40 -15.98
N TYR A 82 -4.75 -9.22 -15.73
CA TYR A 82 -6.13 -8.75 -15.64
C TYR A 82 -6.39 -7.87 -14.42
N THR A 83 -5.52 -7.93 -13.40
CA THR A 83 -5.68 -7.08 -12.22
C THR A 83 -5.46 -5.61 -12.53
N ALA A 84 -4.58 -5.29 -13.47
CA ALA A 84 -4.36 -3.92 -13.91
C ALA A 84 -5.38 -3.49 -14.95
N LEU A 85 -5.78 -4.42 -15.83
CA LEU A 85 -6.72 -4.10 -16.91
C LEU A 85 -8.15 -3.93 -16.41
N ALA A 86 -8.53 -4.64 -15.36
CA ALA A 86 -9.90 -4.61 -14.85
C ALA A 86 -10.38 -3.20 -14.47
N PRO A 87 -9.62 -2.39 -13.69
CA PRO A 87 -10.08 -1.04 -13.37
C PRO A 87 -10.18 -0.11 -14.58
N ILE A 88 -9.44 -0.39 -15.65
CA ILE A 88 -9.41 0.43 -16.85
C ILE A 88 -10.42 -0.10 -17.87
N ALA A 89 -10.35 -1.40 -18.16
CA ALA A 89 -11.14 -2.03 -19.21
C ALA A 89 -12.61 -2.20 -18.84
N LEU A 90 -12.91 -2.36 -17.53
CA LEU A 90 -14.28 -2.53 -17.05
C LEU A 90 -15.08 -1.22 -17.02
N ARG A 91 -14.41 -0.08 -17.20
CA ARG A 91 -15.08 1.23 -17.19
C ARG A 91 -14.99 1.82 -18.58
N VAL A 92 -16.09 1.76 -19.30
CA VAL A 92 -16.18 2.30 -20.63
C VAL A 92 -17.31 3.33 -20.65
N GLN A 93 -17.03 4.47 -21.26
CA GLN A 93 -18.06 5.50 -21.44
C GLN A 93 -19.06 5.03 -22.49
N ASP A 94 -20.34 5.07 -22.14
CA ASP A 94 -21.40 4.78 -23.08
C ASP A 94 -21.47 5.91 -24.11
N PRO A 95 -21.26 5.64 -25.40
CA PRO A 95 -21.28 6.70 -26.41
C PRO A 95 -22.66 7.33 -26.62
N ALA A 96 -23.72 6.64 -26.23
CA ALA A 96 -25.07 7.16 -26.37
C ALA A 96 -25.48 8.09 -25.23
N THR A 97 -25.05 7.81 -24.01
CA THR A 97 -25.46 8.56 -22.81
C THR A 97 -24.33 9.35 -22.19
N GLY A 98 -23.08 9.07 -22.53
CA GLY A 98 -21.91 9.67 -21.90
C GLY A 98 -21.61 9.12 -20.52
N GLU A 99 -22.37 8.16 -20.04
CA GLU A 99 -22.18 7.58 -18.73
C GLU A 99 -21.06 6.55 -18.74
N LEU A 100 -20.24 6.53 -17.66
CA LEU A 100 -19.28 5.48 -17.42
C LEU A 100 -20.01 4.26 -16.89
N ARG A 101 -19.74 3.11 -17.48
CA ARG A 101 -20.30 1.86 -17.00
C ARG A 101 -19.25 0.78 -16.96
N LEU A 102 -19.49 -0.24 -16.14
CA LEU A 102 -18.65 -1.40 -16.04
C LEU A 102 -18.99 -2.37 -17.18
N LEU A 103 -17.95 -2.89 -17.80
CA LEU A 103 -18.08 -4.00 -18.73
C LEU A 103 -18.07 -5.31 -17.92
N ASP A 104 -19.04 -6.14 -18.17
CA ASP A 104 -19.12 -7.46 -17.56
C ASP A 104 -18.23 -8.47 -18.28
#